data_95a5f8515a21e6f6da152d162a97a2e3
#
_entry.id   95a5f8515a21e6f6da152d162a97a2e3
#
_cell.length_a   1.000
_cell.length_b   1.000
_cell.length_c   1.000
_cell.angle_alpha   90.00
_cell.angle_beta   90.00
_cell.angle_gamma   90.00
#
_symmetry.space_group_name_H-M   'P 1'
#
loop_
_entity.id
_entity.type
_entity.pdbx_description
1 polymer ?
#
loop_
_entity_poly.entity_id
_entity_poly.type
_entity_poly.pdbx_seq_one_letter_code
_entity_poly.pdbx_strand_id
1 'polypeptide(L)'
;KIAEQENLTEEDLQALLIGAWLHDTGYSAGKAKGHELVSVQHMDDFFSKYPADPAFIEKVKGCILATRMPQNPQNRIEEIICDADLFHLGSPDFKVKSKLLRDELTGFIGEEWSKKDWRQNNIAFLEAHNYFTAYGRKVLQPAKEEHLAKLLEKNPVEKVKEEKKTDKEQDDDDTEHHLSEEELKLKRMKENQT
;
A
#
# COMPACT_ATOMS: atom_id res chain seq x y z
N LYS A 1 -16.10 12.05 1.31
CA LYS A 1 -16.47 11.43 2.61
C LYS A 1 -15.43 11.75 3.69
N ILE A 2 -14.13 11.42 3.51
CA ILE A 2 -13.10 11.73 4.53
C ILE A 2 -12.98 13.25 4.67
N ALA A 3 -12.73 13.97 3.57
CA ALA A 3 -12.58 15.42 3.57
C ALA A 3 -13.79 16.20 4.11
N GLU A 4 -15.00 15.66 3.96
CA GLU A 4 -16.24 16.24 4.50
C GLU A 4 -16.30 16.21 6.04
N GLN A 5 -15.52 15.36 6.68
CA GLN A 5 -15.42 15.27 8.14
C GLN A 5 -14.28 16.14 8.70
N GLU A 6 -13.54 16.78 7.82
CA GLU A 6 -12.38 17.59 8.14
C GLU A 6 -12.67 19.07 7.77
N ASN A 7 -12.32 19.97 8.66
CA ASN A 7 -12.52 21.41 8.43
C ASN A 7 -11.41 21.96 7.54
N LEU A 8 -11.41 21.59 6.25
CA LEU A 8 -10.44 22.09 5.29
C LEU A 8 -10.82 23.49 4.81
N THR A 9 -9.81 24.29 4.51
CA THR A 9 -10.03 25.51 3.72
C THR A 9 -10.44 25.14 2.28
N GLU A 10 -11.04 26.06 1.55
CA GLU A 10 -11.38 25.83 0.15
C GLU A 10 -10.13 25.54 -0.69
N GLU A 11 -9.04 26.25 -0.44
CA GLU A 11 -7.75 26.05 -1.10
C GLU A 11 -7.19 24.64 -0.81
N ASP A 12 -7.22 24.19 0.45
CA ASP A 12 -6.72 22.85 0.81
C ASP A 12 -7.59 21.75 0.19
N LEU A 13 -8.91 21.96 0.12
CA LEU A 13 -9.80 21.02 -0.57
C LEU A 13 -9.51 20.96 -2.07
N GLN A 14 -9.25 22.10 -2.72
CA GLN A 14 -8.87 22.13 -4.13
C GLN A 14 -7.55 21.43 -4.39
N ALA A 15 -6.53 21.69 -3.56
CA ALA A 15 -5.23 21.02 -3.67
C ALA A 15 -5.35 19.49 -3.50
N LEU A 16 -6.13 19.05 -2.50
CA LEU A 16 -6.44 17.64 -2.25
C LEU A 16 -7.14 17.01 -3.45
N LEU A 17 -8.13 17.64 -4.04
CA LEU A 17 -8.88 17.12 -5.19
C LEU A 17 -8.00 17.00 -6.43
N ILE A 18 -7.17 18.01 -6.71
CA ILE A 18 -6.21 17.95 -7.84
C ILE A 18 -5.19 16.85 -7.61
N GLY A 19 -4.65 16.74 -6.39
CA GLY A 19 -3.74 15.66 -6.01
C GLY A 19 -4.39 14.29 -6.21
N ALA A 20 -5.64 14.10 -5.78
CA ALA A 20 -6.38 12.86 -5.97
C ALA A 20 -6.63 12.50 -7.45
N TRP A 21 -6.80 13.49 -8.33
CA TRP A 21 -6.91 13.25 -9.78
C TRP A 21 -5.58 12.88 -10.42
N LEU A 22 -4.47 13.39 -9.89
CA LEU A 22 -3.17 13.28 -10.54
C LEU A 22 -2.29 12.16 -9.98
N HIS A 23 -2.50 11.69 -8.72
CA HIS A 23 -1.54 10.83 -8.01
C HIS A 23 -1.17 9.56 -8.77
N ASP A 24 -2.11 8.95 -9.50
CA ASP A 24 -1.93 7.70 -10.23
C ASP A 24 -1.70 7.88 -11.75
N THR A 25 -1.68 9.14 -12.24
CA THR A 25 -1.51 9.38 -13.69
C THR A 25 -0.18 8.86 -14.22
N GLY A 26 0.83 8.74 -13.36
CA GLY A 26 2.14 8.21 -13.71
C GLY A 26 2.16 6.74 -14.11
N TYR A 27 1.12 5.97 -13.81
CA TYR A 27 0.97 4.60 -14.34
C TYR A 27 0.94 4.55 -15.87
N SER A 28 0.61 5.67 -16.54
CA SER A 28 0.67 5.80 -17.99
C SER A 28 2.07 5.51 -18.59
N ALA A 29 3.14 5.63 -17.77
CA ALA A 29 4.50 5.27 -18.17
C ALA A 29 4.78 3.76 -18.20
N GLY A 30 3.80 2.92 -17.85
CA GLY A 30 3.92 1.47 -17.90
C GLY A 30 4.74 0.84 -16.77
N LYS A 31 4.96 1.56 -15.68
CA LYS A 31 5.71 1.07 -14.51
C LYS A 31 4.97 1.42 -13.22
N ALA A 32 4.84 0.42 -12.33
CA ALA A 32 4.25 0.65 -11.02
C ALA A 32 5.22 1.41 -10.08
N LYS A 33 6.50 1.03 -10.07
CA LYS A 33 7.51 1.64 -9.20
C LYS A 33 7.83 3.08 -9.65
N GLY A 34 7.61 4.05 -8.75
CA GLY A 34 7.94 5.45 -8.97
C GLY A 34 6.93 6.20 -9.85
N HIS A 35 5.73 5.64 -10.03
CA HIS A 35 4.65 6.32 -10.78
C HIS A 35 4.30 7.68 -10.15
N GLU A 36 4.44 7.86 -8.85
CA GLU A 36 4.18 9.12 -8.15
C GLU A 36 5.09 10.24 -8.64
N LEU A 37 6.37 9.93 -8.96
CA LEU A 37 7.31 10.91 -9.52
C LEU A 37 6.91 11.30 -10.95
N VAL A 38 6.40 10.36 -11.73
CA VAL A 38 5.86 10.63 -13.07
C VAL A 38 4.57 11.44 -12.95
N SER A 39 3.73 11.14 -11.96
CA SER A 39 2.53 11.93 -11.65
C SER A 39 2.88 13.39 -11.31
N VAL A 40 3.97 13.63 -10.57
CA VAL A 40 4.48 14.98 -10.33
C VAL A 40 4.92 15.67 -11.63
N GLN A 41 5.57 14.97 -12.56
CA GLN A 41 5.89 15.55 -13.87
C GLN A 41 4.63 15.96 -14.65
N HIS A 42 3.58 15.12 -14.62
CA HIS A 42 2.30 15.47 -15.24
C HIS A 42 1.63 16.67 -14.56
N MET A 43 1.77 16.78 -13.24
CA MET A 43 1.33 17.95 -12.47
C MET A 43 2.11 19.22 -12.91
N ASP A 44 3.43 19.13 -13.02
CA ASP A 44 4.26 20.26 -13.47
C ASP A 44 3.89 20.68 -14.90
N ASP A 45 3.66 19.75 -15.80
CA ASP A 45 3.17 20.01 -17.17
C ASP A 45 1.78 20.68 -17.18
N PHE A 46 0.91 20.29 -16.26
CA PHE A 46 -0.40 20.90 -16.09
C PHE A 46 -0.28 22.35 -15.62
N PHE A 47 0.49 22.61 -14.56
CA PHE A 47 0.64 23.96 -14.01
C PHE A 47 1.51 24.89 -14.88
N SER A 48 2.33 24.34 -15.78
CA SER A 48 2.99 25.16 -16.80
C SER A 48 2.01 25.83 -17.77
N LYS A 49 0.86 25.17 -18.02
CA LYS A 49 -0.22 25.68 -18.89
C LYS A 49 -1.28 26.47 -18.12
N TYR A 50 -1.46 26.14 -16.85
CA TYR A 50 -2.47 26.75 -15.96
C TYR A 50 -1.77 27.22 -14.67
N PRO A 51 -1.04 28.35 -14.72
CA PRO A 51 -0.26 28.82 -13.58
C PRO A 51 -1.11 29.04 -12.33
N ALA A 52 -0.56 28.66 -11.18
CA ALA A 52 -1.16 28.87 -9.86
C ALA A 52 -0.09 29.39 -8.89
N ASP A 53 -0.51 29.74 -7.67
CA ASP A 53 0.42 30.14 -6.62
C ASP A 53 1.41 29.00 -6.32
N PRO A 54 2.73 29.28 -6.21
CA PRO A 54 3.73 28.26 -5.93
C PRO A 54 3.45 27.44 -4.65
N ALA A 55 2.93 28.08 -3.60
CA ALA A 55 2.59 27.37 -2.36
C ALA A 55 1.42 26.39 -2.56
N PHE A 56 0.45 26.75 -3.41
CA PHE A 56 -0.64 25.85 -3.80
C PHE A 56 -0.12 24.64 -4.60
N ILE A 57 0.80 24.87 -5.56
CA ILE A 57 1.41 23.80 -6.35
C ILE A 57 2.17 22.82 -5.44
N GLU A 58 2.93 23.32 -4.46
CA GLU A 58 3.62 22.48 -3.49
C GLU A 58 2.65 21.65 -2.62
N LYS A 59 1.46 22.18 -2.27
CA LYS A 59 0.42 21.40 -1.59
C LYS A 59 -0.07 20.22 -2.46
N VAL A 60 -0.33 20.46 -3.74
CA VAL A 60 -0.76 19.41 -4.68
C VAL A 60 0.33 18.35 -4.82
N LYS A 61 1.58 18.78 -4.97
CA LYS A 61 2.74 17.89 -5.04
C LYS A 61 2.90 17.04 -3.79
N GLY A 62 2.74 17.65 -2.60
CA GLY A 62 2.75 16.94 -1.32
C GLY A 62 1.70 15.84 -1.28
N CYS A 63 0.47 16.12 -1.70
CA CYS A 63 -0.60 15.12 -1.81
C CYS A 63 -0.20 13.94 -2.70
N ILE A 64 0.38 14.19 -3.89
CA ILE A 64 0.81 13.14 -4.80
C ILE A 64 1.92 12.29 -4.17
N LEU A 65 2.94 12.92 -3.59
CA LEU A 65 4.09 12.21 -3.03
C LEU A 65 3.77 11.46 -1.75
N ALA A 66 2.77 11.90 -0.98
CA ALA A 66 2.35 11.23 0.26
C ALA A 66 1.75 9.84 0.01
N THR A 67 1.19 9.56 -1.19
CA THR A 67 0.64 8.25 -1.54
C THR A 67 1.72 7.20 -1.79
N ARG A 68 2.99 7.63 -1.99
CA ARG A 68 4.11 6.71 -2.21
C ARG A 68 4.30 5.77 -1.02
N MET A 69 4.42 4.47 -1.32
CA MET A 69 4.64 3.45 -0.29
C MET A 69 6.12 3.37 0.16
N PRO A 70 6.39 3.26 1.48
CA PRO A 70 5.43 3.38 2.58
C PRO A 70 4.92 4.82 2.73
N GLN A 71 3.60 4.99 2.91
CA GLN A 71 2.99 6.32 3.06
C GLN A 71 3.58 7.07 4.25
N ASN A 72 3.89 8.36 4.07
CA ASN A 72 4.47 9.22 5.11
C ASN A 72 3.92 10.66 5.03
N PRO A 73 2.61 10.86 5.31
CA PRO A 73 2.00 12.17 5.25
C PRO A 73 2.59 13.13 6.29
N GLN A 74 2.82 14.39 5.90
CA GLN A 74 3.42 15.42 6.73
C GLN A 74 2.40 16.44 7.27
N ASN A 75 1.20 16.45 6.71
CA ASN A 75 0.13 17.38 7.07
C ASN A 75 -1.25 16.75 6.83
N ARG A 76 -2.30 17.51 7.20
CA ARG A 76 -3.67 17.01 7.20
C ARG A 76 -4.20 16.61 5.83
N ILE A 77 -3.93 17.35 4.79
CA ILE A 77 -4.42 17.02 3.44
C ILE A 77 -3.71 15.79 2.88
N GLU A 78 -2.45 15.59 3.24
CA GLU A 78 -1.69 14.38 2.90
C GLU A 78 -2.22 13.15 3.64
N GLU A 79 -2.58 13.27 4.94
CA GLU A 79 -3.27 12.20 5.67
C GLU A 79 -4.57 11.79 4.99
N ILE A 80 -5.34 12.78 4.52
CA ILE A 80 -6.64 12.53 3.88
C ILE A 80 -6.47 11.79 2.56
N ILE A 81 -5.50 12.20 1.72
CA ILE A 81 -5.29 11.53 0.43
C ILE A 81 -4.78 10.11 0.62
N CYS A 82 -3.87 9.87 1.57
CA CYS A 82 -3.39 8.53 1.90
C CYS A 82 -4.54 7.59 2.30
N ASP A 83 -5.43 8.06 3.17
CA ASP A 83 -6.60 7.28 3.59
C ASP A 83 -7.63 7.10 2.47
N ALA A 84 -7.75 8.09 1.56
CA ALA A 84 -8.66 8.03 0.43
C ALA A 84 -8.19 7.05 -0.64
N ASP A 85 -6.91 7.03 -0.94
CA ASP A 85 -6.27 6.10 -1.85
C ASP A 85 -6.49 4.64 -1.40
N LEU A 86 -6.23 4.36 -0.14
CA LEU A 86 -6.40 3.04 0.46
C LEU A 86 -7.76 2.83 1.14
N PHE A 87 -8.76 3.66 0.81
CA PHE A 87 -10.12 3.55 1.36
C PHE A 87 -10.70 2.14 1.21
N HIS A 88 -10.38 1.48 0.11
CA HIS A 88 -10.91 0.17 -0.22
C HIS A 88 -10.49 -0.93 0.77
N LEU A 89 -9.40 -0.77 1.52
CA LEU A 89 -8.96 -1.74 2.52
C LEU A 89 -9.97 -1.90 3.66
N GLY A 90 -10.69 -0.83 4.00
CA GLY A 90 -11.76 -0.81 5.00
C GLY A 90 -13.16 -0.76 4.41
N SER A 91 -13.34 -1.11 3.12
CA SER A 91 -14.65 -1.10 2.47
C SER A 91 -15.19 -2.51 2.22
N PRO A 92 -16.52 -2.67 2.07
CA PRO A 92 -17.11 -3.95 1.67
C PRO A 92 -16.57 -4.52 0.36
N ASP A 93 -16.03 -3.65 -0.50
CA ASP A 93 -15.52 -4.01 -1.83
C ASP A 93 -14.08 -4.53 -1.80
N PHE A 94 -13.42 -4.60 -0.62
CA PHE A 94 -12.03 -5.02 -0.48
C PHE A 94 -11.69 -6.27 -1.29
N LYS A 95 -12.50 -7.33 -1.17
CA LYS A 95 -12.26 -8.61 -1.86
C LYS A 95 -12.29 -8.46 -3.39
N VAL A 96 -13.23 -7.65 -3.90
CA VAL A 96 -13.37 -7.39 -5.35
C VAL A 96 -12.21 -6.56 -5.84
N LYS A 97 -11.88 -5.47 -5.13
CA LYS A 97 -10.78 -4.58 -5.47
C LYS A 97 -9.42 -5.29 -5.43
N SER A 98 -9.18 -6.08 -4.38
CA SER A 98 -7.96 -6.89 -4.26
C SER A 98 -7.80 -7.90 -5.41
N LYS A 99 -8.91 -8.51 -5.87
CA LYS A 99 -8.86 -9.40 -7.04
C LYS A 99 -8.53 -8.63 -8.31
N LEU A 100 -9.21 -7.49 -8.54
CA LEU A 100 -8.96 -6.65 -9.72
C LEU A 100 -7.51 -6.18 -9.78
N LEU A 101 -6.96 -5.73 -8.64
CA LEU A 101 -5.56 -5.32 -8.55
C LEU A 101 -4.61 -6.48 -8.90
N ARG A 102 -4.86 -7.69 -8.41
CA ARG A 102 -4.05 -8.85 -8.78
C ARG A 102 -4.08 -9.11 -10.28
N ASP A 103 -5.29 -9.07 -10.87
CA ASP A 103 -5.49 -9.34 -12.30
C ASP A 103 -4.80 -8.24 -13.15
N GLU A 104 -4.84 -6.99 -12.70
CA GLU A 104 -4.15 -5.84 -13.30
C GLU A 104 -2.63 -5.99 -13.23
N LEU A 105 -2.07 -6.27 -12.06
CA LEU A 105 -0.64 -6.47 -11.88
C LEU A 105 -0.11 -7.63 -12.73
N THR A 106 -0.87 -8.72 -12.83
CA THR A 106 -0.52 -9.84 -13.71
C THR A 106 -0.48 -9.40 -15.18
N GLY A 107 -1.48 -8.65 -15.63
CA GLY A 107 -1.56 -8.16 -17.02
C GLY A 107 -0.54 -7.08 -17.35
N PHE A 108 -0.21 -6.21 -16.39
CA PHE A 108 0.60 -5.02 -16.61
C PHE A 108 2.10 -5.25 -16.37
N ILE A 109 2.45 -6.03 -15.33
CA ILE A 109 3.85 -6.28 -14.96
C ILE A 109 4.29 -7.71 -15.35
N GLY A 110 3.37 -8.56 -15.77
CA GLY A 110 3.67 -9.94 -16.14
C GLY A 110 4.01 -10.85 -14.95
N GLU A 111 3.69 -10.43 -13.73
CA GLU A 111 3.91 -11.22 -12.52
C GLU A 111 2.70 -12.12 -12.24
N GLU A 112 2.88 -13.42 -12.35
CA GLU A 112 1.85 -14.39 -11.96
C GLU A 112 1.83 -14.58 -10.44
N TRP A 113 0.76 -14.15 -9.81
CA TRP A 113 0.51 -14.37 -8.39
C TRP A 113 -0.35 -15.60 -8.16
N SER A 114 0.16 -16.61 -7.43
CA SER A 114 -0.70 -17.68 -6.95
C SER A 114 -1.76 -17.13 -5.97
N LYS A 115 -2.86 -17.85 -5.75
CA LYS A 115 -3.86 -17.44 -4.76
C LYS A 115 -3.28 -17.42 -3.33
N LYS A 116 -2.31 -18.26 -3.04
CA LYS A 116 -1.62 -18.34 -1.74
C LYS A 116 -0.74 -17.11 -1.53
N ASP A 117 0.15 -16.83 -2.49
CA ASP A 117 1.10 -15.72 -2.40
C ASP A 117 0.37 -14.37 -2.36
N TRP A 118 -0.68 -14.19 -3.20
CA TRP A 118 -1.52 -13.00 -3.16
C TRP A 118 -2.19 -12.79 -1.80
N ARG A 119 -2.65 -13.88 -1.16
CA ARG A 119 -3.23 -13.81 0.18
C ARG A 119 -2.20 -13.39 1.22
N GLN A 120 -1.00 -13.98 1.20
CA GLN A 120 0.09 -13.61 2.11
C GLN A 120 0.51 -12.17 1.93
N ASN A 121 0.62 -11.70 0.68
CA ASN A 121 0.90 -10.30 0.39
C ASN A 121 -0.19 -9.36 0.95
N ASN A 122 -1.47 -9.70 0.78
CA ASN A 122 -2.57 -8.91 1.36
C ASN A 122 -2.53 -8.91 2.89
N ILE A 123 -2.22 -10.04 3.54
CA ILE A 123 -2.07 -10.11 5.00
C ILE A 123 -0.97 -9.16 5.45
N ALA A 124 0.25 -9.29 4.90
CA ALA A 124 1.37 -8.45 5.26
C ALA A 124 1.08 -6.95 5.04
N PHE A 125 0.41 -6.62 3.92
CA PHE A 125 0.03 -5.24 3.62
C PHE A 125 -0.99 -4.69 4.62
N LEU A 126 -2.05 -5.44 4.94
CA LEU A 126 -3.07 -5.02 5.90
C LEU A 126 -2.51 -4.88 7.33
N GLU A 127 -1.55 -5.73 7.72
CA GLU A 127 -0.85 -5.65 9.02
C GLU A 127 0.03 -4.40 9.11
N ALA A 128 0.75 -4.08 8.04
CA ALA A 128 1.66 -2.93 8.02
C ALA A 128 0.94 -1.58 7.91
N HIS A 129 -0.23 -1.54 7.25
CA HIS A 129 -0.97 -0.31 7.00
C HIS A 129 -1.78 0.15 8.20
N ASN A 130 -1.78 1.47 8.46
CA ASN A 130 -2.66 2.13 9.43
C ASN A 130 -3.24 3.40 8.82
N TYR A 131 -4.52 3.67 9.12
CA TYR A 131 -5.16 4.92 8.70
C TYR A 131 -4.71 6.11 9.55
N PHE A 132 -4.59 7.28 8.91
CA PHE A 132 -4.07 8.51 9.51
C PHE A 132 -5.17 9.42 10.05
N THR A 133 -6.33 9.51 9.40
CA THR A 133 -7.42 10.42 9.79
C THR A 133 -8.27 9.86 10.94
N ALA A 134 -9.02 10.72 11.62
CA ALA A 134 -9.99 10.27 12.63
C ALA A 134 -11.08 9.39 12.00
N TYR A 135 -11.54 9.73 10.79
CA TYR A 135 -12.48 8.92 10.02
C TYR A 135 -11.89 7.55 9.68
N GLY A 136 -10.67 7.52 9.15
CA GLY A 136 -9.97 6.29 8.79
C GLY A 136 -9.84 5.35 10.00
N ARG A 137 -9.35 5.86 11.12
CA ARG A 137 -9.21 5.07 12.36
C ARG A 137 -10.53 4.59 12.94
N LYS A 138 -11.59 5.42 12.89
CA LYS A 138 -12.87 5.09 13.52
C LYS A 138 -13.78 4.23 12.65
N VAL A 139 -13.74 4.42 11.32
CA VAL A 139 -14.70 3.82 10.38
C VAL A 139 -14.05 2.74 9.53
N LEU A 140 -12.86 3.01 8.97
CA LEU A 140 -12.22 2.10 8.02
C LEU A 140 -11.36 1.04 8.72
N GLN A 141 -10.66 1.39 9.78
CA GLN A 141 -9.76 0.49 10.50
C GLN A 141 -10.48 -0.77 11.03
N PRO A 142 -11.65 -0.70 11.70
CA PRO A 142 -12.34 -1.90 12.16
C PRO A 142 -12.72 -2.84 11.02
N ALA A 143 -13.20 -2.31 9.90
CA ALA A 143 -13.55 -3.13 8.74
C ALA A 143 -12.32 -3.76 8.08
N LYS A 144 -11.18 -3.03 8.02
CA LYS A 144 -9.89 -3.57 7.57
C LYS A 144 -9.44 -4.74 8.45
N GLU A 145 -9.56 -4.61 9.77
CA GLU A 145 -9.22 -5.67 10.74
C GLU A 145 -10.10 -6.93 10.55
N GLU A 146 -11.39 -6.75 10.26
CA GLU A 146 -12.25 -7.87 9.89
C GLU A 146 -11.81 -8.58 8.60
N HIS A 147 -11.36 -7.82 7.59
CA HIS A 147 -10.83 -8.40 6.37
C HIS A 147 -9.54 -9.17 6.63
N LEU A 148 -8.65 -8.63 7.46
CA LEU A 148 -7.42 -9.30 7.88
C LEU A 148 -7.73 -10.62 8.60
N ALA A 149 -8.63 -10.60 9.59
CA ALA A 149 -9.03 -11.80 10.32
C ALA A 149 -9.55 -12.91 9.37
N LYS A 150 -10.41 -12.55 8.40
CA LYS A 150 -10.92 -13.49 7.39
C LYS A 150 -9.84 -14.05 6.46
N LEU A 151 -8.77 -13.30 6.21
CA LEU A 151 -7.63 -13.79 5.42
C LEU A 151 -6.76 -14.74 6.23
N LEU A 152 -6.53 -14.45 7.52
CA LEU A 152 -5.77 -15.30 8.44
C LEU A 152 -6.47 -16.65 8.69
N GLU A 153 -7.79 -16.68 8.85
CA GLU A 153 -8.56 -17.91 8.96
C GLU A 153 -8.36 -18.86 7.76
N LYS A 154 -8.20 -18.28 6.56
CA LYS A 154 -7.98 -19.03 5.31
C LYS A 154 -6.52 -19.33 5.03
N ASN A 155 -5.64 -18.87 5.88
CA ASN A 155 -4.20 -19.12 5.83
C ASN A 155 -3.82 -20.02 7.03
N PRO A 156 -4.11 -21.32 7.01
CA PRO A 156 -3.74 -22.18 8.12
C PRO A 156 -2.22 -22.09 8.27
N VAL A 157 -1.79 -21.49 9.38
CA VAL A 157 -0.42 -21.63 9.87
C VAL A 157 -0.16 -23.12 9.88
N GLU A 158 0.85 -23.60 9.17
CA GLU A 158 1.32 -24.96 9.34
C GLU A 158 1.57 -25.13 10.83
N LYS A 159 0.69 -25.91 11.49
CA LYS A 159 0.90 -26.28 12.88
C LYS A 159 2.25 -26.92 12.91
N VAL A 160 3.22 -26.22 13.48
CA VAL A 160 4.51 -26.80 13.86
C VAL A 160 4.14 -28.02 14.68
N LYS A 161 4.33 -29.19 14.10
CA LYS A 161 4.28 -30.44 14.85
C LYS A 161 5.38 -30.32 15.87
N GLU A 162 5.03 -30.13 17.13
CA GLU A 162 5.90 -30.45 18.24
C GLU A 162 6.23 -31.94 18.13
N GLU A 163 7.26 -32.22 17.40
CA GLU A 163 7.92 -33.53 17.52
C GLU A 163 8.53 -33.61 18.92
N LYS A 164 7.92 -34.45 19.73
CA LYS A 164 8.52 -34.89 21.00
C LYS A 164 9.94 -35.33 20.70
N LYS A 165 10.93 -34.53 21.12
CA LYS A 165 12.31 -34.98 21.23
C LYS A 165 12.37 -36.07 22.26
N THR A 166 12.56 -37.32 21.83
CA THR A 166 13.20 -38.33 22.65
C THR A 166 14.70 -38.22 22.37
N ASP A 167 15.43 -38.05 23.44
CA ASP A 167 16.88 -37.94 23.46
C ASP A 167 17.58 -39.05 22.67
N LYS A 168 18.52 -38.64 21.83
CA LYS A 168 19.79 -39.32 21.61
C LYS A 168 20.80 -38.34 21.05
N GLU A 169 21.85 -38.14 21.82
CA GLU A 169 23.09 -37.47 21.47
C GLU A 169 23.76 -38.11 20.24
N GLN A 170 24.28 -37.29 19.33
CA GLN A 170 25.65 -37.43 18.79
C GLN A 170 25.96 -36.34 17.79
N ASP A 171 27.19 -35.84 17.93
CA ASP A 171 27.90 -34.78 17.20
C ASP A 171 27.84 -34.89 15.66
N ASP A 172 27.80 -33.74 14.95
CA ASP A 172 28.89 -33.21 14.11
C ASP A 172 28.45 -31.98 13.32
N ASP A 173 29.32 -31.03 13.33
CA ASP A 173 29.73 -29.86 12.62
C ASP A 173 29.20 -29.64 11.17
N ASP A 174 29.16 -28.34 10.78
CA ASP A 174 28.95 -27.72 9.45
C ASP A 174 27.49 -27.59 8.96
N THR A 175 26.91 -26.40 9.21
CA THR A 175 25.78 -25.92 8.44
C THR A 175 26.01 -24.51 7.91
N GLU A 176 26.40 -24.45 6.64
CA GLU A 176 26.18 -23.24 5.81
C GLU A 176 24.70 -22.86 5.84
N HIS A 177 24.43 -21.63 6.29
CA HIS A 177 23.10 -21.05 6.30
C HIS A 177 22.60 -20.82 4.87
N HIS A 178 21.92 -21.78 4.31
CA HIS A 178 21.14 -21.61 3.09
C HIS A 178 19.80 -20.97 3.47
N LEU A 179 19.65 -19.66 3.14
CA LEU A 179 18.37 -18.95 3.27
C LEU A 179 17.32 -19.66 2.41
N SER A 180 16.14 -19.85 2.96
CA SER A 180 15.02 -20.45 2.24
C SER A 180 14.60 -19.56 1.04
N GLU A 181 14.00 -20.16 0.01
CA GLU A 181 13.49 -19.40 -1.14
C GLU A 181 12.48 -18.31 -0.73
N GLU A 182 11.76 -18.51 0.37
CA GLU A 182 10.82 -17.53 0.93
C GLU A 182 11.55 -16.32 1.54
N GLU A 183 12.64 -16.53 2.25
CA GLU A 183 13.48 -15.45 2.80
C GLU A 183 14.16 -14.64 1.70
N LEU A 184 14.59 -15.28 0.61
CA LEU A 184 15.12 -14.63 -0.58
C LEU A 184 14.08 -13.79 -1.31
N LYS A 185 12.83 -14.26 -1.41
CA LYS A 185 11.71 -13.52 -1.99
C LYS A 185 11.36 -12.30 -1.13
N LEU A 186 11.30 -12.46 0.19
CA LEU A 186 11.01 -11.37 1.12
C LEU A 186 12.12 -10.30 1.10
N LYS A 187 13.39 -10.71 0.94
CA LYS A 187 14.52 -9.79 0.80
C LYS A 187 14.46 -9.01 -0.50
N ARG A 188 14.15 -9.66 -1.63
CA ARG A 188 13.93 -9.01 -2.93
C ARG A 188 12.76 -8.02 -2.92
N MET A 189 11.67 -8.35 -2.19
CA MET A 189 10.54 -7.42 -2.05
C MET A 189 10.93 -6.16 -1.25
N LYS A 190 11.77 -6.29 -0.22
CA LYS A 190 12.29 -5.14 0.55
C LYS A 190 13.29 -4.29 -0.26
N GLU A 191 14.14 -4.92 -1.05
CA GLU A 191 15.10 -4.23 -1.92
C GLU A 191 14.43 -3.52 -3.10
N ASN A 192 13.25 -3.98 -3.54
CA ASN A 192 12.46 -3.31 -4.57
C ASN A 192 11.60 -2.14 -4.03
N GLN A 193 11.61 -1.88 -2.70
CA GLN A 193 10.94 -0.75 -2.06
C GLN A 193 11.90 0.41 -1.75
N THR A 194 13.19 0.28 -2.06
CA THR A 194 14.19 1.35 -1.98
C THR A 194 14.53 1.83 -3.38
#